data_7935344d3984b9ee2f8a46a3292c63d0
#
_entry.id   7935344d3984b9ee2f8a46a3292c63d0
#
_cell.length_a   1.000
_cell.length_b   1.000
_cell.length_c   1.000
_cell.angle_alpha   90.00
_cell.angle_beta   90.00
_cell.angle_gamma   90.00
#
_symmetry.space_group_name_H-M   'P 1'
#
loop_
_entity.id
_entity.type
_entity.pdbx_description
1 polymer ?
#
loop_
_entity_poly.entity_id
_entity_poly.type
_entity_poly.pdbx_seq_one_letter_code
_entity_poly.pdbx_strand_id
1 'polypeptide(L)'
;LTKELLAELKKAGVFGFTFHIDSKQGRGDGWKGKNEIELNELRLEYAEMLAEVGGISCSFNSTVYEDTLKYVPEMIDWAHKHIDIVHTMVFIAFRHVIPSMPFDWYAGAEKVDWDKIMYHSEMKRNIEILSTDVLAKVRERFPEFTPAAYLNGTVKPDSFKWLLTERVGTKDKIYGYLGPKFLELMMTVHHYFKG
;
A
#
# COMPACT_ATOMS: atom_id res chain seq x y z
N LEU A 1 14.93 -11.73 5.60
CA LEU A 1 15.37 -10.47 6.21
C LEU A 1 15.82 -10.74 7.64
N THR A 2 16.95 -10.18 8.05
CA THR A 2 17.49 -10.32 9.40
C THR A 2 17.86 -8.95 9.98
N LYS A 3 17.95 -8.85 11.31
CA LYS A 3 18.34 -7.60 12.00
C LYS A 3 19.75 -7.16 11.63
N GLU A 4 20.68 -8.11 11.44
CA GLU A 4 22.05 -7.84 11.01
C GLU A 4 22.08 -7.19 9.64
N LEU A 5 21.33 -7.73 8.67
CA LEU A 5 21.23 -7.16 7.33
C LEU A 5 20.62 -5.76 7.39
N LEU A 6 19.56 -5.56 8.19
CA LEU A 6 18.95 -4.23 8.35
C LEU A 6 19.93 -3.22 8.95
N ALA A 7 20.74 -3.63 9.93
CA ALA A 7 21.75 -2.77 10.52
C ALA A 7 22.84 -2.35 9.50
N GLU A 8 23.28 -3.28 8.64
CA GLU A 8 24.24 -2.97 7.56
C GLU A 8 23.62 -2.06 6.49
N LEU A 9 22.37 -2.31 6.11
CA LEU A 9 21.67 -1.44 5.15
C LEU A 9 21.46 -0.03 5.70
N LYS A 10 21.15 0.10 7.00
CA LYS A 10 21.08 1.41 7.67
C LYS A 10 22.42 2.14 7.63
N LYS A 11 23.55 1.45 7.90
CA LYS A 11 24.91 2.04 7.78
C LYS A 11 25.20 2.50 6.35
N ALA A 12 24.67 1.79 5.35
CA ALA A 12 24.78 2.16 3.94
C ALA A 12 23.84 3.32 3.54
N GLY A 13 23.06 3.88 4.46
CA GLY A 13 22.18 5.03 4.21
C GLY A 13 20.73 4.68 3.87
N VAL A 14 20.32 3.43 4.02
CA VAL A 14 18.89 3.06 3.86
C VAL A 14 18.10 3.61 5.05
N PHE A 15 17.08 4.42 4.77
CA PHE A 15 16.25 5.09 5.77
C PHE A 15 14.79 4.60 5.79
N GLY A 16 14.40 3.74 4.87
CA GLY A 16 13.04 3.20 4.81
C GLY A 16 12.95 1.89 4.07
N PHE A 17 12.01 1.06 4.49
CA PHE A 17 11.63 -0.18 3.84
C PHE A 17 10.15 -0.18 3.51
N THR A 18 9.84 -0.69 2.33
CA THR A 18 8.47 -0.97 1.92
C THR A 18 8.32 -2.47 1.67
N PHE A 19 7.48 -3.12 2.45
CA PHE A 19 7.15 -4.53 2.29
C PHE A 19 5.86 -4.67 1.50
N HIS A 20 5.87 -5.49 0.46
CA HIS A 20 4.65 -5.83 -0.26
C HIS A 20 4.05 -7.10 0.37
N ILE A 21 2.93 -6.96 1.05
CA ILE A 21 2.23 -8.05 1.75
C ILE A 21 0.75 -7.99 1.39
N ASP A 22 0.28 -8.96 0.62
CA ASP A 22 -1.14 -9.21 0.34
C ASP A 22 -1.43 -10.71 0.26
N SER A 23 -2.71 -11.07 0.31
CA SER A 23 -3.19 -12.45 0.39
C SER A 23 -3.06 -13.24 -0.92
N LYS A 24 -2.82 -12.55 -2.05
CA LYS A 24 -2.68 -13.21 -3.36
C LYS A 24 -1.22 -13.58 -3.70
N GLN A 25 -0.28 -13.19 -2.86
CA GLN A 25 1.11 -13.61 -3.02
C GLN A 25 1.29 -15.05 -2.56
N GLY A 26 1.97 -15.86 -3.39
CA GLY A 26 2.32 -17.25 -3.04
C GLY A 26 3.39 -17.30 -1.95
N ARG A 27 2.99 -17.17 -0.70
CA ARG A 27 3.90 -17.24 0.45
C ARG A 27 4.02 -18.67 0.97
N GLY A 28 5.23 -19.05 1.42
CA GLY A 28 5.49 -20.27 2.17
C GLY A 28 5.35 -20.06 3.70
N ASP A 29 5.92 -20.96 4.49
CA ASP A 29 6.19 -20.82 5.94
C ASP A 29 4.95 -20.49 6.79
N GLY A 30 3.83 -21.16 6.52
CA GLY A 30 2.59 -20.98 7.30
C GLY A 30 1.73 -19.79 6.88
N TRP A 31 2.17 -18.96 5.94
CA TRP A 31 1.43 -17.78 5.48
C TRP A 31 0.53 -18.03 4.26
N LYS A 32 0.56 -19.24 3.69
CA LYS A 32 -0.27 -19.62 2.56
C LYS A 32 -1.76 -19.65 2.94
N GLY A 33 -2.60 -19.00 2.14
CA GLY A 33 -4.05 -18.99 2.32
C GLY A 33 -4.56 -18.07 3.42
N LYS A 34 -3.67 -17.31 4.05
CA LYS A 34 -4.06 -16.28 5.02
C LYS A 34 -4.72 -15.08 4.33
N ASN A 35 -5.78 -14.54 4.94
CA ASN A 35 -6.42 -13.30 4.48
C ASN A 35 -5.64 -12.06 4.94
N GLU A 36 -6.09 -10.87 4.48
CA GLU A 36 -5.39 -9.60 4.78
C GLU A 36 -5.25 -9.31 6.28
N ILE A 37 -6.22 -9.73 7.09
CA ILE A 37 -6.21 -9.47 8.53
C ILE A 37 -5.27 -10.44 9.25
N GLU A 38 -5.28 -11.69 8.89
CA GLU A 38 -4.34 -12.69 9.40
C GLU A 38 -2.88 -12.37 9.04
N LEU A 39 -2.66 -11.74 7.87
CA LEU A 39 -1.32 -11.26 7.46
C LEU A 39 -0.83 -10.04 8.27
N ASN A 40 -1.64 -9.45 9.13
CA ASN A 40 -1.19 -8.40 10.03
C ASN A 40 -0.18 -8.90 11.06
N GLU A 41 -0.18 -10.20 11.39
CA GLU A 41 0.87 -10.81 12.22
C GLU A 41 2.24 -10.72 11.53
N LEU A 42 2.31 -11.08 10.24
CA LEU A 42 3.55 -10.97 9.45
C LEU A 42 4.00 -9.50 9.30
N ARG A 43 3.04 -8.58 9.11
CA ARG A 43 3.36 -7.14 9.05
C ARG A 43 3.95 -6.67 10.37
N LEU A 44 3.40 -7.14 11.49
CA LEU A 44 3.89 -6.78 12.81
C LEU A 44 5.32 -7.29 13.06
N GLU A 45 5.62 -8.55 12.72
CA GLU A 45 6.96 -9.12 12.83
C GLU A 45 8.02 -8.24 12.12
N TYR A 46 7.71 -7.78 10.90
CA TYR A 46 8.63 -6.90 10.16
C TYR A 46 8.70 -5.48 10.73
N ALA A 47 7.58 -4.93 11.19
CA ALA A 47 7.56 -3.60 11.80
C ALA A 47 8.37 -3.56 13.10
N GLU A 48 8.21 -4.58 13.95
CA GLU A 48 8.98 -4.72 15.20
C GLU A 48 10.47 -4.90 14.93
N MET A 49 10.83 -5.71 13.93
CA MET A 49 12.23 -5.89 13.52
C MET A 49 12.88 -4.57 13.09
N LEU A 50 12.17 -3.73 12.32
CA LEU A 50 12.65 -2.39 11.94
C LEU A 50 12.72 -1.44 13.14
N ALA A 51 11.73 -1.49 14.02
CA ALA A 51 11.69 -0.65 15.21
C ALA A 51 12.87 -0.96 16.17
N GLU A 52 13.23 -2.23 16.34
CA GLU A 52 14.38 -2.64 17.15
C GLU A 52 15.72 -2.14 16.57
N VAL A 53 15.89 -2.18 15.26
CA VAL A 53 17.08 -1.61 14.61
C VAL A 53 17.07 -0.09 14.70
N GLY A 54 15.88 0.52 14.71
CA GLY A 54 15.62 1.95 14.84
C GLY A 54 16.11 2.79 13.68
N GLY A 55 15.52 3.95 13.50
CA GLY A 55 15.92 4.95 12.48
C GLY A 55 15.66 4.52 11.03
N ILE A 56 14.83 3.49 10.82
CA ILE A 56 14.37 3.04 9.51
C ILE A 56 12.84 3.14 9.49
N SER A 57 12.31 3.85 8.51
CA SER A 57 10.86 3.98 8.32
C SER A 57 10.25 2.67 7.81
N CYS A 58 9.14 2.26 8.39
CA CYS A 58 8.39 1.06 7.99
C CYS A 58 7.18 1.45 7.12
N SER A 59 7.08 0.84 5.96
CA SER A 59 5.97 1.01 5.02
C SER A 59 5.48 -0.35 4.53
N PHE A 60 4.16 -0.48 4.32
CA PHE A 60 3.56 -1.66 3.73
C PHE A 60 2.77 -1.31 2.48
N ASN A 61 2.94 -2.11 1.44
CA ASN A 61 2.08 -2.13 0.27
C ASN A 61 1.14 -3.34 0.35
N SER A 62 -0.11 -3.15 0.00
CA SER A 62 -1.08 -4.23 -0.17
C SER A 62 -1.89 -3.98 -1.44
N THR A 63 -1.93 -4.96 -2.33
CA THR A 63 -2.80 -4.89 -3.50
C THR A 63 -4.24 -5.16 -3.06
N VAL A 64 -5.14 -4.27 -3.46
CA VAL A 64 -6.56 -4.37 -3.17
C VAL A 64 -7.28 -4.97 -4.37
N TYR A 65 -7.89 -6.12 -4.16
CA TYR A 65 -8.74 -6.83 -5.11
C TYR A 65 -10.22 -6.66 -4.71
N GLU A 66 -11.15 -7.06 -5.58
CA GLU A 66 -12.59 -6.97 -5.28
C GLU A 66 -12.96 -7.68 -3.97
N ASP A 67 -12.42 -8.87 -3.79
CA ASP A 67 -12.70 -9.70 -2.60
C ASP A 67 -11.96 -9.24 -1.34
N THR A 68 -10.89 -8.47 -1.47
CA THR A 68 -10.08 -7.97 -0.35
C THR A 68 -10.37 -6.51 0.02
N LEU A 69 -11.09 -5.74 -0.82
CA LEU A 69 -11.47 -4.35 -0.55
C LEU A 69 -12.17 -4.17 0.81
N LYS A 70 -12.95 -5.14 1.22
CA LYS A 70 -13.66 -5.16 2.51
C LYS A 70 -12.74 -5.09 3.74
N TYR A 71 -11.48 -5.51 3.60
CA TYR A 71 -10.50 -5.54 4.70
C TYR A 71 -9.75 -4.23 4.90
N VAL A 72 -9.79 -3.32 3.93
CA VAL A 72 -9.01 -2.06 3.97
C VAL A 72 -9.29 -1.23 5.23
N PRO A 73 -10.54 -1.02 5.68
CA PRO A 73 -10.80 -0.26 6.91
C PRO A 73 -10.17 -0.90 8.15
N GLU A 74 -10.16 -2.23 8.23
CA GLU A 74 -9.57 -2.96 9.36
C GLU A 74 -8.03 -2.93 9.33
N MET A 75 -7.43 -2.98 8.14
CA MET A 75 -5.98 -2.79 7.97
C MET A 75 -5.54 -1.38 8.40
N ILE A 76 -6.36 -0.35 8.12
CA ILE A 76 -6.10 1.02 8.59
C ILE A 76 -6.21 1.11 10.12
N ASP A 77 -7.18 0.43 10.72
CA ASP A 77 -7.31 0.37 12.17
C ASP A 77 -6.10 -0.33 12.82
N TRP A 78 -5.64 -1.42 12.23
CA TRP A 78 -4.42 -2.10 12.66
C TRP A 78 -3.19 -1.18 12.56
N ALA A 79 -3.01 -0.48 11.44
CA ALA A 79 -1.90 0.46 11.27
C ALA A 79 -1.97 1.62 12.28
N HIS A 80 -3.19 2.07 12.63
CA HIS A 80 -3.39 3.08 13.68
C HIS A 80 -2.90 2.56 15.05
N LYS A 81 -3.23 1.33 15.41
CA LYS A 81 -2.78 0.71 16.68
C LYS A 81 -1.25 0.56 16.76
N HIS A 82 -0.57 0.58 15.64
CA HIS A 82 0.87 0.47 15.52
C HIS A 82 1.54 1.72 14.92
N ILE A 83 0.91 2.89 15.05
CA ILE A 83 1.33 4.16 14.44
C ILE A 83 2.75 4.60 14.83
N ASP A 84 3.27 4.08 15.94
CA ASP A 84 4.62 4.33 16.44
C ASP A 84 5.71 3.57 15.67
N ILE A 85 5.36 2.48 14.99
CA ILE A 85 6.30 1.63 14.24
C ILE A 85 5.89 1.40 12.79
N VAL A 86 4.63 1.67 12.44
CA VAL A 86 4.09 1.58 11.08
C VAL A 86 3.84 3.01 10.57
N HIS A 87 4.67 3.47 9.65
CA HIS A 87 4.65 4.86 9.20
C HIS A 87 3.79 5.10 7.96
N THR A 88 3.66 4.07 7.10
CA THR A 88 2.92 4.20 5.85
C THR A 88 2.20 2.90 5.49
N MET A 89 0.95 3.04 5.03
CA MET A 89 0.19 1.97 4.36
C MET A 89 -0.19 2.44 2.96
N VAL A 90 0.17 1.66 1.94
CA VAL A 90 -0.16 1.91 0.55
C VAL A 90 -1.13 0.84 0.06
N PHE A 91 -2.30 1.25 -0.36
CA PHE A 91 -3.30 0.39 -0.99
C PHE A 91 -3.22 0.55 -2.49
N ILE A 92 -2.73 -0.48 -3.17
CA ILE A 92 -2.57 -0.51 -4.63
C ILE A 92 -3.84 -1.10 -5.23
N ALA A 93 -4.65 -0.27 -5.86
CA ALA A 93 -5.85 -0.74 -6.54
C ALA A 93 -5.47 -1.67 -7.70
N PHE A 94 -5.94 -2.92 -7.64
CA PHE A 94 -5.68 -3.89 -8.69
C PHE A 94 -6.34 -3.46 -10.01
N ARG A 95 -5.58 -3.58 -11.08
CA ARG A 95 -6.06 -3.35 -12.44
C ARG A 95 -5.84 -4.57 -13.29
N HIS A 96 -6.89 -4.97 -13.98
CA HIS A 96 -6.83 -6.09 -14.88
C HIS A 96 -6.04 -5.73 -16.14
N VAL A 97 -5.17 -6.65 -16.60
CA VAL A 97 -4.61 -6.56 -17.94
C VAL A 97 -5.68 -7.03 -18.92
N ILE A 98 -6.04 -6.19 -19.88
CA ILE A 98 -7.10 -6.47 -20.85
C ILE A 98 -6.53 -7.39 -21.94
N PRO A 99 -6.95 -8.68 -22.02
CA PRO A 99 -6.44 -9.61 -23.04
C PRO A 99 -6.77 -9.19 -24.47
N SER A 100 -7.79 -8.34 -24.65
CA SER A 100 -8.25 -7.83 -25.95
C SER A 100 -7.41 -6.69 -26.52
N MET A 101 -6.26 -6.37 -25.93
CA MET A 101 -5.34 -5.41 -26.52
C MET A 101 -4.78 -5.94 -27.84
N PRO A 102 -4.58 -5.07 -28.86
CA PRO A 102 -4.19 -5.47 -30.22
C PRO A 102 -2.70 -5.84 -30.33
N PHE A 103 -2.16 -6.53 -29.33
CA PHE A 103 -0.78 -7.02 -29.30
C PHE A 103 -0.68 -8.29 -28.49
N ASP A 104 0.29 -9.12 -28.85
CA ASP A 104 0.65 -10.34 -28.13
C ASP A 104 1.71 -10.05 -27.06
N TRP A 105 1.63 -10.76 -25.95
CA TRP A 105 2.60 -10.67 -24.87
C TRP A 105 3.55 -11.87 -24.92
N TYR A 106 4.83 -11.62 -24.67
CA TYR A 106 5.85 -12.66 -24.66
C TYR A 106 6.68 -12.59 -23.39
N ALA A 107 7.00 -13.74 -22.83
CA ALA A 107 8.00 -13.93 -21.78
C ALA A 107 9.24 -14.56 -22.42
N GLY A 108 10.24 -13.76 -22.75
CA GLY A 108 11.35 -14.19 -23.59
C GLY A 108 10.86 -14.46 -25.02
N ALA A 109 11.06 -15.70 -25.50
CA ALA A 109 10.59 -16.13 -26.84
C ALA A 109 9.21 -16.84 -26.82
N GLU A 110 8.63 -17.07 -25.66
CA GLU A 110 7.36 -17.79 -25.52
C GLU A 110 6.20 -16.82 -25.40
N LYS A 111 5.14 -17.07 -26.19
CA LYS A 111 3.89 -16.33 -26.10
C LYS A 111 3.22 -16.60 -24.76
N VAL A 112 2.82 -15.55 -24.06
CA VAL A 112 2.12 -15.65 -22.77
C VAL A 112 0.73 -16.23 -22.99
N ASP A 113 0.48 -17.37 -22.33
CA ASP A 113 -0.84 -17.98 -22.24
C ASP A 113 -1.59 -17.36 -21.05
N TRP A 114 -2.53 -16.47 -21.35
CA TRP A 114 -3.29 -15.74 -20.35
C TRP A 114 -4.10 -16.64 -19.42
N ASP A 115 -4.56 -17.79 -19.91
CA ASP A 115 -5.38 -18.71 -19.12
C ASP A 115 -4.56 -19.40 -18.01
N LYS A 116 -3.24 -19.38 -18.13
CA LYS A 116 -2.32 -19.93 -17.13
C LYS A 116 -1.83 -18.89 -16.10
N ILE A 117 -2.12 -17.61 -16.33
CA ILE A 117 -1.74 -16.57 -15.38
C ILE A 117 -2.73 -16.55 -14.23
N MET A 118 -2.25 -16.74 -13.01
CA MET A 118 -3.06 -16.84 -11.78
C MET A 118 -4.04 -15.68 -11.61
N TYR A 119 -3.60 -14.46 -11.91
CA TYR A 119 -4.45 -13.26 -11.80
C TYR A 119 -5.54 -13.17 -12.87
N HIS A 120 -5.37 -13.86 -14.01
CA HIS A 120 -6.36 -13.88 -15.08
C HIS A 120 -7.41 -14.96 -14.85
N SER A 121 -7.00 -16.14 -14.40
CA SER A 121 -7.90 -17.30 -14.22
C SER A 121 -8.98 -17.09 -13.15
N GLU A 122 -8.73 -16.25 -12.16
CA GLU A 122 -9.66 -15.93 -11.08
C GLU A 122 -10.68 -14.84 -11.47
N MET A 123 -10.41 -14.05 -12.50
CA MET A 123 -11.21 -12.88 -12.87
C MET A 123 -12.04 -13.12 -14.12
N LYS A 124 -13.30 -13.47 -13.94
CA LYS A 124 -14.29 -13.61 -15.01
C LYS A 124 -14.89 -12.27 -15.49
N ARG A 125 -14.51 -11.14 -14.93
CA ARG A 125 -15.05 -9.79 -15.19
C ARG A 125 -13.94 -8.76 -15.21
N ASN A 126 -14.11 -7.74 -16.07
CA ASN A 126 -13.27 -6.54 -16.02
C ASN A 126 -13.66 -5.70 -14.81
N ILE A 127 -13.04 -5.97 -13.69
CA ILE A 127 -13.23 -5.16 -12.47
C ILE A 127 -12.02 -4.28 -12.32
N GLU A 128 -12.25 -2.98 -12.40
CA GLU A 128 -11.26 -1.98 -12.04
C GLU A 128 -11.63 -1.39 -10.67
N ILE A 129 -10.74 -1.56 -9.70
CA ILE A 129 -10.86 -0.86 -8.44
C ILE A 129 -10.16 0.48 -8.58
N LEU A 130 -10.87 1.55 -8.26
CA LEU A 130 -10.35 2.90 -8.27
C LEU A 130 -9.92 3.34 -6.87
N SER A 131 -9.04 4.32 -6.79
CA SER A 131 -8.67 4.94 -5.51
C SER A 131 -9.87 5.55 -4.77
N THR A 132 -10.89 5.99 -5.52
CA THR A 132 -12.16 6.48 -4.97
C THR A 132 -13.00 5.38 -4.34
N ASP A 133 -12.94 4.16 -4.85
CA ASP A 133 -13.66 3.01 -4.25
C ASP A 133 -13.01 2.61 -2.92
N VAL A 134 -11.67 2.61 -2.90
CA VAL A 134 -10.92 2.40 -1.66
C VAL A 134 -11.26 3.48 -0.63
N LEU A 135 -11.27 4.75 -1.03
CA LEU A 135 -11.65 5.85 -0.15
C LEU A 135 -13.09 5.74 0.36
N ALA A 136 -14.04 5.40 -0.52
CA ALA A 136 -15.43 5.19 -0.15
C ALA A 136 -15.55 4.09 0.91
N LYS A 137 -14.83 2.97 0.72
CA LYS A 137 -14.80 1.86 1.67
C LYS A 137 -14.20 2.25 3.02
N VAL A 138 -13.13 3.03 3.01
CA VAL A 138 -12.53 3.56 4.25
C VAL A 138 -13.51 4.44 5.02
N ARG A 139 -14.25 5.29 4.32
CA ARG A 139 -15.21 6.22 4.93
C ARG A 139 -16.46 5.56 5.53
N GLU A 140 -16.76 4.33 5.20
CA GLU A 140 -17.80 3.55 5.89
C GLU A 140 -17.48 3.38 7.37
N ARG A 141 -16.20 3.26 7.73
CA ARG A 141 -15.73 3.11 9.12
C ARG A 141 -15.15 4.39 9.73
N PHE A 142 -14.53 5.21 8.90
CA PHE A 142 -13.88 6.46 9.27
C PHE A 142 -14.46 7.63 8.45
N PRO A 143 -15.65 8.13 8.77
CA PRO A 143 -16.31 9.18 7.98
C PRO A 143 -15.48 10.46 7.83
N GLU A 144 -14.63 10.74 8.83
CA GLU A 144 -13.74 11.89 8.87
C GLU A 144 -12.49 11.75 7.97
N PHE A 145 -12.25 10.55 7.41
CA PHE A 145 -11.05 10.27 6.62
C PHE A 145 -10.99 11.18 5.39
N THR A 146 -9.99 12.06 5.36
CA THR A 146 -9.88 13.12 4.36
C THR A 146 -8.54 13.07 3.65
N PRO A 147 -8.52 12.94 2.31
CA PRO A 147 -7.29 13.05 1.55
C PRO A 147 -6.68 14.45 1.69
N ALA A 148 -5.37 14.49 1.90
CA ALA A 148 -4.59 15.72 1.98
C ALA A 148 -4.07 16.14 0.60
N ALA A 149 -3.84 15.19 -0.30
CA ALA A 149 -3.39 15.44 -1.65
C ALA A 149 -3.87 14.34 -2.60
N TYR A 150 -3.87 14.64 -3.89
CA TYR A 150 -4.16 13.67 -4.94
C TYR A 150 -3.28 13.92 -6.17
N LEU A 151 -3.02 12.86 -6.92
CA LEU A 151 -2.30 12.93 -8.19
C LEU A 151 -3.17 12.34 -9.30
N ASN A 152 -3.31 13.09 -10.37
CA ASN A 152 -4.03 12.67 -11.56
C ASN A 152 -3.17 11.87 -12.53
N GLY A 153 -3.81 11.09 -13.39
CA GLY A 153 -3.13 10.47 -14.52
C GLY A 153 -2.84 11.49 -15.62
N THR A 154 -1.69 11.37 -16.26
CA THR A 154 -1.33 12.22 -17.41
C THR A 154 -2.23 11.98 -18.62
N VAL A 155 -2.71 10.74 -18.82
CA VAL A 155 -3.58 10.36 -19.96
C VAL A 155 -5.05 10.65 -19.67
N LYS A 156 -5.48 10.54 -18.41
CA LYS A 156 -6.84 10.86 -17.97
C LYS A 156 -6.73 11.79 -16.75
N PRO A 157 -6.67 13.10 -16.95
CA PRO A 157 -6.47 14.07 -15.85
C PRO A 157 -7.64 14.14 -14.85
N ASP A 158 -8.82 13.66 -15.23
CA ASP A 158 -10.00 13.52 -14.38
C ASP A 158 -9.99 12.25 -13.51
N SER A 159 -9.01 11.38 -13.71
CA SER A 159 -8.85 10.13 -12.95
C SER A 159 -7.84 10.32 -11.83
N PHE A 160 -8.29 10.25 -10.59
CA PHE A 160 -7.39 10.23 -9.41
C PHE A 160 -6.61 8.92 -9.36
N LYS A 161 -5.29 8.98 -9.55
CA LYS A 161 -4.42 7.81 -9.42
C LYS A 161 -3.99 7.56 -8.00
N TRP A 162 -3.71 8.61 -7.25
CA TRP A 162 -3.24 8.54 -5.88
C TRP A 162 -4.06 9.45 -4.99
N LEU A 163 -4.46 8.94 -3.86
CA LEU A 163 -5.03 9.71 -2.77
C LEU A 163 -4.12 9.54 -1.57
N LEU A 164 -3.55 10.63 -1.10
CA LEU A 164 -2.67 10.68 0.05
C LEU A 164 -3.44 11.18 1.26
N THR A 165 -3.29 10.52 2.39
CA THR A 165 -3.88 10.93 3.66
C THR A 165 -2.82 10.90 4.74
N GLU A 166 -2.68 11.99 5.43
CA GLU A 166 -1.77 12.15 6.57
C GLU A 166 -2.58 12.26 7.85
N ARG A 167 -2.42 11.28 8.74
CA ARG A 167 -3.07 11.22 10.05
C ARG A 167 -2.09 11.61 11.13
N VAL A 168 -2.55 12.43 12.08
CA VAL A 168 -1.77 12.82 13.25
C VAL A 168 -2.44 12.28 14.50
N GLY A 169 -1.70 11.48 15.25
CA GLY A 169 -2.28 10.81 16.42
C GLY A 169 -1.30 9.96 17.21
N THR A 170 -1.87 9.23 18.15
CA THR A 170 -1.22 8.18 18.93
C THR A 170 -1.94 6.86 18.69
N LYS A 171 -1.47 5.78 19.31
CA LYS A 171 -2.13 4.47 19.28
C LYS A 171 -3.58 4.53 19.78
N ASP A 172 -3.90 5.44 20.67
CA ASP A 172 -5.20 5.53 21.32
C ASP A 172 -6.13 6.51 20.63
N LYS A 173 -5.59 7.52 19.92
CA LYS A 173 -6.40 8.61 19.37
C LYS A 173 -5.76 9.26 18.16
N ILE A 174 -6.57 9.45 17.12
CA ILE A 174 -6.28 10.35 16.01
C ILE A 174 -6.75 11.76 16.39
N TYR A 175 -5.84 12.72 16.36
CA TYR A 175 -6.12 14.14 16.67
C TYR A 175 -6.64 14.88 15.45
N GLY A 176 -6.29 14.44 14.25
CA GLY A 176 -6.74 15.05 13.01
C GLY A 176 -6.01 14.54 11.77
N TYR A 177 -6.27 15.26 10.69
CA TYR A 177 -5.70 15.02 9.38
C TYR A 177 -5.00 16.27 8.90
N LEU A 178 -3.83 16.13 8.27
CA LEU A 178 -3.16 17.26 7.65
C LEU A 178 -3.90 17.66 6.37
N GLY A 179 -4.19 18.95 6.25
CA GLY A 179 -4.86 19.47 5.06
C GLY A 179 -3.89 19.74 3.91
N PRO A 180 -4.41 19.91 2.66
CA PRO A 180 -3.58 20.08 1.46
C PRO A 180 -2.66 21.30 1.54
N LYS A 181 -3.11 22.41 2.11
CA LYS A 181 -2.29 23.63 2.28
C LYS A 181 -1.08 23.41 3.18
N PHE A 182 -1.23 22.58 4.23
CA PHE A 182 -0.11 22.26 5.11
C PHE A 182 0.91 21.37 4.40
N LEU A 183 0.46 20.37 3.65
CA LEU A 183 1.36 19.52 2.85
C LEU A 183 2.11 20.33 1.79
N GLU A 184 1.42 21.23 1.11
CA GLU A 184 2.04 22.12 0.12
C GLU A 184 3.14 22.99 0.77
N LEU A 185 2.85 23.57 1.94
CA LEU A 185 3.83 24.32 2.71
C LEU A 185 5.03 23.44 3.09
N MET A 186 4.80 22.26 3.63
CA MET A 186 5.87 21.34 4.05
C MET A 186 6.75 20.90 2.86
N MET A 187 6.16 20.62 1.72
CA MET A 187 6.90 20.26 0.50
C MET A 187 7.71 21.45 -0.02
N THR A 188 7.15 22.65 0.02
CA THR A 188 7.84 23.89 -0.38
C THR A 188 9.05 24.14 0.54
N VAL A 189 8.85 24.08 1.85
CA VAL A 189 9.94 24.25 2.84
C VAL A 189 11.02 23.20 2.64
N HIS A 190 10.65 21.93 2.45
CA HIS A 190 11.60 20.85 2.20
C HIS A 190 12.42 21.11 0.92
N HIS A 191 11.77 21.56 -0.15
CA HIS A 191 12.45 21.89 -1.40
C HIS A 191 13.51 22.98 -1.23
N TYR A 192 13.21 24.05 -0.47
CA TYR A 192 14.15 25.14 -0.25
C TYR A 192 15.31 24.80 0.70
N PHE A 193 15.12 23.87 1.65
CA PHE A 193 16.14 23.57 2.66
C PHE A 193 16.94 22.29 2.39
N LYS A 194 16.50 21.44 1.49
CA LYS A 194 17.20 20.19 1.13
C LYS A 194 17.49 20.05 -0.37
N GLY A 195 17.07 21.04 -1.18
CA GLY A 195 17.33 21.07 -2.63
C GLY A 195 18.72 21.50 -3.00
#